data_5d838979ccc6693978051bd0a358ae4d
#
_entry.id   5d838979ccc6693978051bd0a358ae4d
#
_cell.length_a   1.000
_cell.length_b   1.000
_cell.length_c   1.000
_cell.angle_alpha   90.00
_cell.angle_beta   90.00
_cell.angle_gamma   90.00
#
_symmetry.space_group_name_H-M   'P 1'
#
loop_
_entity.id
_entity.type
_entity.pdbx_description
1 polymer ?
#
loop_
_entity_poly.entity_id
_entity_poly.type
_entity_poly.pdbx_seq_one_letter_code
_entity_poly.pdbx_strand_id
1 'polypeptide(L)'
;IISFTVFALVVLITSVLVNTANMNKYKSQLEVNYQQSLTELSECLNNVNTDLNKTLYSGSSGEIYDLNRDLYAQCATAKNALSRLPVGQMELGNTYKFLSQASDYAQYIGAKIEKGEKISDEEHKNIKVLLEYAEKFSNATSEMVNIVAKGGKISSGEVANTENLSVTSLSNGFSRSATTFEDFPTLLYDGPFSDQMLNKKSALVQLSLIHISEPTRRVV
;
A
#
# COMPACT_ATOMS: atom_id res chain seq x y z
N ILE A 1 -32.46 -6.26 -52.08
CA ILE A 1 -32.14 -5.17 -51.10
C ILE A 1 -32.63 -5.55 -49.70
N ILE A 2 -33.90 -5.91 -49.51
CA ILE A 2 -34.49 -6.25 -48.21
C ILE A 2 -33.76 -7.43 -47.51
N SER A 3 -33.43 -8.49 -48.28
CA SER A 3 -32.70 -9.67 -47.74
C SER A 3 -31.30 -9.32 -47.23
N PHE A 4 -30.59 -8.41 -47.91
CA PHE A 4 -29.26 -7.96 -47.51
C PHE A 4 -29.31 -7.10 -46.23
N THR A 5 -30.32 -6.24 -46.09
CA THR A 5 -30.50 -5.42 -44.90
C THR A 5 -30.85 -6.26 -43.66
N VAL A 6 -31.72 -7.27 -43.81
CA VAL A 6 -32.06 -8.22 -42.75
C VAL A 6 -30.81 -9.03 -42.33
N PHE A 7 -30.01 -9.51 -43.26
CA PHE A 7 -28.77 -10.23 -42.94
C PHE A 7 -27.77 -9.34 -42.17
N ALA A 8 -27.56 -8.11 -42.64
CA ALA A 8 -26.69 -7.16 -41.94
C ALA A 8 -27.15 -6.87 -40.52
N LEU A 9 -28.47 -6.78 -40.33
CA LEU A 9 -29.08 -6.53 -39.00
C LEU A 9 -28.88 -7.70 -38.04
N VAL A 10 -29.01 -8.95 -38.53
CA VAL A 10 -28.73 -10.15 -37.75
C VAL A 10 -27.27 -10.22 -37.33
N VAL A 11 -26.35 -9.92 -38.25
CA VAL A 11 -24.88 -9.90 -37.93
C VAL A 11 -24.56 -8.84 -36.86
N LEU A 12 -25.18 -7.64 -36.96
CA LEU A 12 -25.00 -6.61 -35.95
C LEU A 12 -25.52 -7.04 -34.57
N ILE A 13 -26.72 -7.60 -34.52
CA ILE A 13 -27.31 -8.07 -33.23
C ILE A 13 -26.44 -9.18 -32.61
N THR A 14 -26.00 -10.17 -33.42
CA THR A 14 -25.14 -11.24 -32.89
C THR A 14 -23.81 -10.70 -32.41
N SER A 15 -23.20 -9.74 -33.09
CA SER A 15 -21.95 -9.09 -32.68
C SER A 15 -22.11 -8.33 -31.36
N VAL A 16 -23.21 -7.60 -31.18
CA VAL A 16 -23.50 -6.90 -29.91
C VAL A 16 -23.70 -7.89 -28.76
N LEU A 17 -24.44 -8.97 -28.99
CA LEU A 17 -24.67 -10.00 -27.97
C LEU A 17 -23.39 -10.69 -27.52
N VAL A 18 -22.53 -11.07 -28.48
CA VAL A 18 -21.23 -11.70 -28.19
C VAL A 18 -20.31 -10.74 -27.43
N ASN A 19 -20.24 -9.46 -27.86
CA ASN A 19 -19.45 -8.45 -27.18
C ASN A 19 -19.93 -8.21 -25.73
N THR A 20 -21.25 -8.13 -25.52
CA THR A 20 -21.84 -7.96 -24.19
C THR A 20 -21.54 -9.14 -23.27
N ALA A 21 -21.66 -10.37 -23.80
CA ALA A 21 -21.36 -11.60 -23.05
C ALA A 21 -19.86 -11.65 -22.66
N ASN A 22 -18.96 -11.33 -23.59
CA ASN A 22 -17.52 -11.25 -23.31
C ASN A 22 -17.19 -10.16 -22.28
N MET A 23 -17.79 -8.98 -22.41
CA MET A 23 -17.58 -7.89 -21.46
C MET A 23 -18.02 -8.30 -20.03
N ASN A 24 -19.16 -8.96 -19.89
CA ASN A 24 -19.65 -9.45 -18.60
C ASN A 24 -18.71 -10.49 -18.01
N LYS A 25 -18.15 -11.38 -18.84
CA LYS A 25 -17.15 -12.36 -18.40
C LYS A 25 -15.88 -11.68 -17.91
N TYR A 26 -15.35 -10.68 -18.64
CA TYR A 26 -14.17 -9.92 -18.19
C TYR A 26 -14.42 -9.14 -16.90
N LYS A 27 -15.58 -8.50 -16.77
CA LYS A 27 -15.97 -7.82 -15.54
C LYS A 27 -16.02 -8.77 -14.35
N SER A 28 -16.57 -9.96 -14.53
CA SER A 28 -16.64 -10.97 -13.48
C SER A 28 -15.24 -11.48 -13.09
N GLN A 29 -14.36 -11.73 -14.05
CA GLN A 29 -12.97 -12.14 -13.78
C GLN A 29 -12.19 -11.04 -13.05
N LEU A 30 -12.37 -9.78 -13.46
CA LEU A 30 -11.74 -8.64 -12.83
C LEU A 30 -12.20 -8.50 -11.37
N GLU A 31 -13.49 -8.68 -11.12
CA GLU A 31 -14.06 -8.64 -9.77
C GLU A 31 -13.45 -9.72 -8.87
N VAL A 32 -13.33 -10.96 -9.36
CA VAL A 32 -12.69 -12.06 -8.61
C VAL A 32 -11.24 -11.72 -8.27
N ASN A 33 -10.48 -11.14 -9.22
CA ASN A 33 -9.11 -10.72 -8.98
C ASN A 33 -9.01 -9.62 -7.91
N TYR A 34 -9.93 -8.66 -7.93
CA TYR A 34 -9.99 -7.61 -6.91
C TYR A 34 -10.33 -8.17 -5.53
N GLN A 35 -11.29 -9.11 -5.46
CA GLN A 35 -11.66 -9.77 -4.21
C GLN A 35 -10.49 -10.56 -3.62
N GLN A 36 -9.76 -11.29 -4.44
CA GLN A 36 -8.55 -11.99 -4.01
C GLN A 36 -7.48 -11.02 -3.49
N SER A 37 -7.25 -9.93 -4.22
CA SER A 37 -6.26 -8.92 -3.82
C SER A 37 -6.64 -8.22 -2.52
N LEU A 38 -7.93 -7.94 -2.31
CA LEU A 38 -8.41 -7.34 -1.07
C LEU A 38 -8.28 -8.30 0.12
N THR A 39 -8.57 -9.60 -0.09
CA THR A 39 -8.38 -10.63 0.94
C THR A 39 -6.91 -10.77 1.32
N GLU A 40 -6.02 -10.86 0.33
CA GLU A 40 -4.57 -10.93 0.55
C GLU A 40 -4.05 -9.67 1.28
N LEU A 41 -4.52 -8.48 0.91
CA LEU A 41 -4.19 -7.24 1.60
C LEU A 41 -4.64 -7.27 3.06
N SER A 42 -5.87 -7.73 3.33
CA SER A 42 -6.42 -7.83 4.68
C SER A 42 -5.62 -8.82 5.54
N GLU A 43 -5.25 -9.97 5.01
CA GLU A 43 -4.42 -10.96 5.70
C GLU A 43 -3.04 -10.40 6.02
N CYS A 44 -2.38 -9.74 5.06
CA CYS A 44 -1.08 -9.12 5.28
C CYS A 44 -1.14 -8.02 6.34
N LEU A 45 -2.17 -7.16 6.32
CA LEU A 45 -2.34 -6.11 7.32
C LEU A 45 -2.62 -6.67 8.72
N ASN A 46 -3.35 -7.77 8.82
CA ASN A 46 -3.53 -8.50 10.09
C ASN A 46 -2.21 -9.07 10.61
N ASN A 47 -1.37 -9.60 9.73
CA ASN A 47 -0.04 -10.10 10.08
C ASN A 47 0.87 -8.95 10.51
N VAL A 48 0.90 -7.83 9.77
CA VAL A 48 1.63 -6.62 10.15
C VAL A 48 1.23 -6.14 11.55
N ASN A 49 -0.07 -6.08 11.84
CA ASN A 49 -0.58 -5.73 13.16
C ASN A 49 -0.09 -6.71 14.25
N THR A 50 -0.15 -8.00 13.96
CA THR A 50 0.29 -9.06 14.88
C THR A 50 1.80 -8.99 15.13
N ASP A 51 2.61 -8.80 14.09
CA ASP A 51 4.07 -8.76 14.20
C ASP A 51 4.56 -7.51 14.92
N LEU A 52 3.94 -6.35 14.67
CA LEU A 52 4.20 -5.12 15.42
C LEU A 52 3.84 -5.27 16.92
N ASN A 53 2.71 -5.90 17.19
CA ASN A 53 2.29 -6.15 18.58
C ASN A 53 3.28 -7.09 19.29
N LYS A 54 3.70 -8.17 18.66
CA LYS A 54 4.72 -9.07 19.20
C LYS A 54 6.06 -8.37 19.38
N THR A 55 6.50 -7.57 18.41
CA THR A 55 7.74 -6.80 18.48
C THR A 55 7.75 -5.85 19.69
N LEU A 56 6.60 -5.23 19.99
CA LEU A 56 6.46 -4.30 21.11
C LEU A 56 6.68 -4.99 22.48
N TYR A 57 6.27 -6.26 22.60
CA TYR A 57 6.30 -7.00 23.87
C TYR A 57 7.40 -8.08 23.93
N SER A 58 8.12 -8.34 22.85
CA SER A 58 9.22 -9.30 22.86
C SER A 58 10.41 -8.78 23.65
N GLY A 59 10.96 -9.64 24.50
CA GLY A 59 12.21 -9.39 25.25
C GLY A 59 13.44 -10.02 24.60
N SER A 60 13.29 -10.77 23.51
CA SER A 60 14.37 -11.51 22.84
C SER A 60 14.81 -10.80 21.56
N SER A 61 16.10 -10.45 21.47
CA SER A 61 16.65 -9.83 20.26
C SER A 61 16.51 -10.72 19.01
N GLY A 62 16.66 -12.03 19.15
CA GLY A 62 16.47 -12.96 18.03
C GLY A 62 15.03 -12.98 17.53
N GLU A 63 14.08 -13.02 18.45
CA GLU A 63 12.66 -12.98 18.10
C GLU A 63 12.28 -11.64 17.44
N ILE A 64 12.77 -10.52 17.96
CA ILE A 64 12.55 -9.19 17.38
C ILE A 64 13.13 -9.13 15.94
N TYR A 65 14.30 -9.69 15.71
CA TYR A 65 14.90 -9.76 14.37
C TYR A 65 14.02 -10.54 13.39
N ASP A 66 13.57 -11.73 13.76
CA ASP A 66 12.68 -12.55 12.92
C ASP A 66 11.35 -11.87 12.65
N LEU A 67 10.71 -11.28 13.67
CA LEU A 67 9.46 -10.54 13.52
C LEU A 67 9.60 -9.34 12.57
N ASN A 68 10.71 -8.60 12.63
CA ASN A 68 10.93 -7.46 11.73
C ASN A 68 11.22 -7.91 10.30
N ARG A 69 11.89 -9.03 10.10
CA ARG A 69 12.06 -9.63 8.76
C ARG A 69 10.71 -10.06 8.17
N ASP A 70 9.86 -10.69 8.96
CA ASP A 70 8.53 -11.11 8.53
C ASP A 70 7.62 -9.91 8.28
N LEU A 71 7.66 -8.89 9.14
CA LEU A 71 6.97 -7.61 8.96
C LEU A 71 7.36 -6.94 7.61
N TYR A 72 8.65 -6.91 7.29
CA TYR A 72 9.12 -6.39 6.01
C TYR A 72 8.53 -7.17 4.83
N ALA A 73 8.51 -8.50 4.88
CA ALA A 73 7.95 -9.36 3.85
C ALA A 73 6.43 -9.17 3.70
N GLN A 74 5.70 -9.07 4.81
CA GLN A 74 4.26 -8.82 4.83
C GLN A 74 3.92 -7.46 4.21
N CYS A 75 4.67 -6.41 4.55
CA CYS A 75 4.49 -5.09 3.93
C CYS A 75 4.74 -5.12 2.42
N ALA A 76 5.72 -5.87 1.93
CA ALA A 76 5.99 -6.01 0.50
C ALA A 76 4.82 -6.73 -0.21
N THR A 77 4.31 -7.81 0.37
CA THR A 77 3.15 -8.55 -0.16
C THR A 77 1.90 -7.69 -0.14
N ALA A 78 1.64 -6.95 0.93
CA ALA A 78 0.52 -6.02 1.05
C ALA A 78 0.58 -4.92 -0.03
N LYS A 79 1.76 -4.34 -0.31
CA LYS A 79 1.94 -3.36 -1.39
C LYS A 79 1.64 -3.96 -2.77
N ASN A 80 2.03 -5.21 -3.01
CA ASN A 80 1.69 -5.92 -4.23
C ASN A 80 0.18 -6.17 -4.37
N ALA A 81 -0.48 -6.61 -3.31
CA ALA A 81 -1.93 -6.79 -3.29
C ALA A 81 -2.65 -5.45 -3.55
N LEU A 82 -2.20 -4.37 -2.89
CA LEU A 82 -2.73 -3.03 -3.05
C LEU A 82 -2.64 -2.51 -4.50
N SER A 83 -1.52 -2.78 -5.19
CA SER A 83 -1.30 -2.35 -6.58
C SER A 83 -2.23 -3.00 -7.60
N ARG A 84 -2.85 -4.13 -7.24
CA ARG A 84 -3.83 -4.84 -8.08
C ARG A 84 -5.26 -4.37 -7.86
N LEU A 85 -5.51 -3.53 -6.86
CA LEU A 85 -6.82 -2.93 -6.59
C LEU A 85 -7.05 -1.69 -7.47
N PRO A 86 -8.31 -1.29 -7.72
CA PRO A 86 -8.64 -0.13 -8.55
C PRO A 86 -8.33 1.20 -7.83
N VAL A 87 -7.05 1.60 -7.84
CA VAL A 87 -6.49 2.75 -7.10
C VAL A 87 -7.25 4.06 -7.38
N GLY A 88 -7.75 4.25 -8.60
CA GLY A 88 -8.43 5.50 -8.98
C GLY A 88 -9.81 5.71 -8.32
N GLN A 89 -10.36 4.68 -7.69
CA GLN A 89 -11.67 4.73 -7.03
C GLN A 89 -11.55 4.62 -5.50
N MET A 90 -10.37 4.32 -4.99
CA MET A 90 -10.07 4.10 -3.59
C MET A 90 -8.88 4.98 -3.21
N GLU A 91 -8.97 5.73 -2.14
CA GLU A 91 -7.86 6.55 -1.62
C GLU A 91 -6.81 5.67 -0.94
N LEU A 92 -6.10 4.86 -1.75
CA LEU A 92 -5.13 3.87 -1.26
C LEU A 92 -3.74 4.46 -0.97
N GLY A 93 -3.51 5.74 -1.30
CA GLY A 93 -2.21 6.39 -1.16
C GLY A 93 -1.67 6.37 0.25
N ASN A 94 -2.51 6.59 1.26
CA ASN A 94 -2.11 6.59 2.65
C ASN A 94 -1.81 5.18 3.17
N THR A 95 -2.54 4.16 2.71
CA THR A 95 -2.20 2.76 3.01
C THR A 95 -0.84 2.38 2.43
N TYR A 96 -0.54 2.80 1.20
CA TYR A 96 0.76 2.58 0.60
C TYR A 96 1.89 3.28 1.38
N LYS A 97 1.66 4.54 1.78
CA LYS A 97 2.59 5.31 2.61
C LYS A 97 2.86 4.62 3.96
N PHE A 98 1.81 4.17 4.65
CA PHE A 98 1.92 3.41 5.88
C PHE A 98 2.77 2.13 5.70
N LEU A 99 2.44 1.31 4.69
CA LEU A 99 3.16 0.07 4.41
C LEU A 99 4.63 0.31 4.08
N SER A 100 4.94 1.41 3.40
CA SER A 100 6.33 1.78 3.10
C SER A 100 7.06 2.18 4.38
N GLN A 101 6.48 3.02 5.21
CA GLN A 101 7.10 3.43 6.48
C GLN A 101 7.27 2.27 7.47
N ALA A 102 6.26 1.38 7.57
CA ALA A 102 6.37 0.18 8.41
C ALA A 102 7.48 -0.76 7.91
N SER A 103 7.59 -0.93 6.59
CA SER A 103 8.65 -1.71 5.94
C SER A 103 10.05 -1.16 6.23
N ASP A 104 10.23 0.15 6.03
CA ASP A 104 11.52 0.81 6.22
C ASP A 104 11.92 0.81 7.71
N TYR A 105 10.95 1.00 8.59
CA TYR A 105 11.18 0.95 10.03
C TYR A 105 11.53 -0.46 10.52
N ALA A 106 10.88 -1.50 9.98
CA ALA A 106 11.22 -2.89 10.26
C ALA A 106 12.67 -3.21 9.87
N GLN A 107 13.12 -2.76 8.68
CA GLN A 107 14.52 -2.90 8.27
C GLN A 107 15.47 -2.18 9.22
N TYR A 108 15.14 -0.97 9.62
CA TYR A 108 15.97 -0.20 10.54
C TYR A 108 16.13 -0.92 11.88
N ILE A 109 15.02 -1.36 12.49
CA ILE A 109 15.07 -2.10 13.77
C ILE A 109 15.81 -3.43 13.60
N GLY A 110 15.54 -4.18 12.52
CA GLY A 110 16.27 -5.43 12.23
C GLY A 110 17.77 -5.23 12.13
N ALA A 111 18.24 -4.24 11.39
CA ALA A 111 19.66 -3.92 11.24
C ALA A 111 20.30 -3.45 12.57
N LYS A 112 19.56 -2.78 13.42
CA LYS A 112 20.01 -2.36 14.76
C LYS A 112 20.20 -3.56 15.67
N ILE A 113 19.25 -4.47 15.70
CA ILE A 113 19.31 -5.70 16.49
C ILE A 113 20.47 -6.61 16.01
N GLU A 114 20.69 -6.71 14.70
CA GLU A 114 21.80 -7.46 14.13
C GLU A 114 23.18 -6.96 14.61
N LYS A 115 23.29 -5.65 14.84
CA LYS A 115 24.50 -5.03 15.45
C LYS A 115 24.60 -5.24 16.96
N GLY A 116 23.65 -5.91 17.59
CA GLY A 116 23.62 -6.13 19.03
C GLY A 116 23.10 -4.91 19.82
N GLU A 117 22.52 -3.93 19.16
CA GLU A 117 21.94 -2.75 19.81
C GLU A 117 20.54 -3.05 20.33
N LYS A 118 20.12 -2.35 21.38
CA LYS A 118 18.77 -2.49 21.97
C LYS A 118 17.83 -1.45 21.39
N ILE A 119 16.54 -1.78 21.36
CA ILE A 119 15.47 -0.82 21.04
C ILE A 119 15.39 0.24 22.15
N SER A 120 15.40 1.52 21.78
CA SER A 120 15.26 2.65 22.70
C SER A 120 13.77 2.91 23.05
N ASP A 121 13.53 3.71 24.08
CA ASP A 121 12.18 4.12 24.47
C ASP A 121 11.46 4.91 23.36
N GLU A 122 12.19 5.69 22.56
CA GLU A 122 11.66 6.42 21.43
C GLU A 122 11.24 5.46 20.30
N GLU A 123 12.07 4.46 20.02
CA GLU A 123 11.73 3.44 19.04
C GLU A 123 10.54 2.59 19.47
N HIS A 124 10.41 2.29 20.76
CA HIS A 124 9.21 1.65 21.30
C HIS A 124 7.95 2.51 21.10
N LYS A 125 8.03 3.84 21.28
CA LYS A 125 6.92 4.74 21.00
C LYS A 125 6.55 4.73 19.50
N ASN A 126 7.55 4.71 18.61
CA ASN A 126 7.32 4.65 17.18
C ASN A 126 6.65 3.33 16.75
N ILE A 127 7.08 2.18 17.33
CA ILE A 127 6.42 0.89 17.09
C ILE A 127 4.96 0.95 17.55
N LYS A 128 4.68 1.58 18.69
CA LYS A 128 3.32 1.73 19.21
C LYS A 128 2.44 2.57 18.27
N VAL A 129 2.97 3.67 17.73
CA VAL A 129 2.26 4.48 16.73
C VAL A 129 1.98 3.66 15.46
N LEU A 130 2.96 2.91 14.95
CA LEU A 130 2.76 2.03 13.81
C LEU A 130 1.69 0.97 14.09
N LEU A 131 1.67 0.39 15.29
CA LEU A 131 0.67 -0.58 15.72
C LEU A 131 -0.75 0.00 15.70
N GLU A 132 -0.94 1.22 16.20
CA GLU A 132 -2.25 1.89 16.19
C GLU A 132 -2.78 2.10 14.75
N TYR A 133 -1.90 2.42 13.80
CA TYR A 133 -2.29 2.54 12.39
C TYR A 133 -2.49 1.17 11.73
N ALA A 134 -1.66 0.19 12.04
CA ALA A 134 -1.85 -1.18 11.56
C ALA A 134 -3.22 -1.73 11.96
N GLU A 135 -3.64 -1.51 13.20
CA GLU A 135 -4.95 -1.90 13.71
C GLU A 135 -6.09 -1.22 12.93
N LYS A 136 -6.00 0.09 12.68
CA LYS A 136 -7.00 0.83 11.90
C LYS A 136 -7.12 0.31 10.47
N PHE A 137 -5.99 0.10 9.77
CA PHE A 137 -5.99 -0.42 8.40
C PHE A 137 -6.45 -1.88 8.33
N SER A 138 -6.04 -2.72 9.28
CA SER A 138 -6.47 -4.11 9.39
C SER A 138 -7.99 -4.21 9.60
N ASN A 139 -8.55 -3.43 10.52
CA ASN A 139 -9.98 -3.39 10.77
C ASN A 139 -10.77 -2.89 9.55
N ALA A 140 -10.30 -1.81 8.90
CA ALA A 140 -10.94 -1.28 7.71
C ALA A 140 -10.97 -2.28 6.55
N THR A 141 -9.84 -2.96 6.28
CA THR A 141 -9.78 -3.97 5.21
C THR A 141 -10.60 -5.21 5.53
N SER A 142 -10.62 -5.66 6.79
CA SER A 142 -11.45 -6.78 7.24
C SER A 142 -12.95 -6.46 7.08
N GLU A 143 -13.37 -5.23 7.38
CA GLU A 143 -14.74 -4.79 7.12
C GLU A 143 -15.07 -4.83 5.62
N MET A 144 -14.17 -4.37 4.77
CA MET A 144 -14.33 -4.44 3.31
C MET A 144 -14.45 -5.86 2.78
N VAL A 145 -13.62 -6.78 3.26
CA VAL A 145 -13.72 -8.22 2.93
C VAL A 145 -15.11 -8.75 3.32
N ASN A 146 -15.62 -8.38 4.49
CA ASN A 146 -16.95 -8.79 4.94
C ASN A 146 -18.07 -8.23 4.05
N ILE A 147 -17.96 -6.99 3.56
CA ILE A 147 -18.92 -6.39 2.64
C ILE A 147 -18.91 -7.14 1.31
N VAL A 148 -17.74 -7.45 0.79
CA VAL A 148 -17.58 -8.22 -0.46
C VAL A 148 -18.14 -9.62 -0.30
N ALA A 149 -17.89 -10.30 0.82
CA ALA A 149 -18.42 -11.61 1.12
C ALA A 149 -19.97 -11.64 1.17
N LYS A 150 -20.60 -10.50 1.49
CA LYS A 150 -22.06 -10.31 1.46
C LYS A 150 -22.61 -9.92 0.08
N GLY A 151 -21.78 -9.95 -0.97
CA GLY A 151 -22.17 -9.68 -2.35
C GLY A 151 -21.85 -8.24 -2.84
N GLY A 152 -21.12 -7.45 -2.06
CA GLY A 152 -20.57 -6.19 -2.51
C GLY A 152 -19.57 -6.38 -3.66
N LYS A 153 -19.47 -5.41 -4.57
CA LYS A 153 -18.54 -5.44 -5.71
C LYS A 153 -17.52 -4.31 -5.60
N ILE A 154 -16.28 -4.62 -5.94
CA ILE A 154 -15.18 -3.67 -5.91
C ILE A 154 -15.09 -2.90 -7.24
N SER A 155 -15.34 -3.59 -8.38
CA SER A 155 -15.20 -3.03 -9.73
C SER A 155 -16.30 -2.06 -10.14
N SER A 156 -17.44 -2.09 -9.48
CA SER A 156 -18.50 -1.16 -9.78
C SER A 156 -18.31 0.11 -8.97
N GLY A 157 -17.76 1.14 -9.62
CA GLY A 157 -18.00 2.52 -9.20
C GLY A 157 -19.49 2.90 -9.21
N GLU A 158 -20.33 2.03 -9.74
CA GLU A 158 -21.75 1.93 -9.56
C GLU A 158 -22.04 1.08 -8.34
N VAL A 159 -21.98 1.72 -7.25
CA VAL A 159 -22.76 1.29 -6.10
C VAL A 159 -24.21 1.49 -6.48
N ALA A 160 -24.74 0.47 -7.14
CA ALA A 160 -26.14 0.42 -7.42
C ALA A 160 -26.89 0.57 -6.09
N ASN A 161 -27.75 1.55 -6.07
CA ASN A 161 -28.88 1.77 -5.19
C ASN A 161 -29.52 0.48 -4.63
N THR A 162 -28.82 -0.16 -3.72
CA THR A 162 -29.43 -1.09 -2.78
C THR A 162 -29.52 -0.34 -1.46
N GLU A 163 -30.70 0.12 -1.17
CA GLU A 163 -31.10 1.00 -0.05
C GLU A 163 -30.69 0.49 1.35
N ASN A 164 -29.91 -0.58 1.49
CA ASN A 164 -29.59 -1.17 2.78
C ASN A 164 -28.15 -1.71 2.98
N LEU A 165 -27.23 -1.53 2.03
CA LEU A 165 -25.80 -1.75 2.29
C LEU A 165 -25.05 -0.55 1.73
N SER A 166 -24.64 0.33 2.59
CA SER A 166 -23.84 1.51 2.26
C SER A 166 -22.51 1.10 1.65
N VAL A 167 -22.50 0.97 0.34
CA VAL A 167 -21.30 0.76 -0.49
C VAL A 167 -20.42 2.01 -0.50
N THR A 168 -20.95 3.13 -0.01
CA THR A 168 -20.17 4.26 0.54
C THR A 168 -19.10 3.77 1.51
N SER A 169 -19.20 2.53 2.03
CA SER A 169 -18.26 2.02 3.03
C SER A 169 -16.95 1.47 2.48
N LEU A 170 -16.84 1.03 1.20
CA LEU A 170 -15.53 0.59 0.68
C LEU A 170 -14.58 1.77 0.43
N SER A 171 -15.04 2.80 -0.28
CA SER A 171 -14.26 4.04 -0.40
C SER A 171 -14.17 4.79 0.94
N ASN A 172 -15.25 4.82 1.74
CA ASN A 172 -15.23 5.44 3.06
C ASN A 172 -14.38 4.70 4.09
N GLY A 173 -14.20 3.39 3.99
CA GLY A 173 -13.28 2.63 4.84
C GLY A 173 -11.83 3.11 4.66
N PHE A 174 -11.37 3.19 3.43
CA PHE A 174 -10.05 3.73 3.13
C PHE A 174 -9.98 5.25 3.33
N SER A 175 -10.98 6.02 2.92
CA SER A 175 -11.03 7.47 3.15
C SER A 175 -11.07 7.83 4.63
N ARG A 176 -11.79 7.07 5.47
CA ARG A 176 -11.80 7.28 6.92
C ARG A 176 -10.46 6.95 7.56
N SER A 177 -9.77 5.91 7.10
CA SER A 177 -8.40 5.61 7.51
C SER A 177 -7.42 6.63 6.94
N ALA A 178 -7.67 7.15 5.74
CA ALA A 178 -6.87 8.17 5.06
C ALA A 178 -6.89 9.51 5.80
N THR A 179 -8.06 10.01 6.21
CA THR A 179 -8.18 11.27 6.97
C THR A 179 -7.48 11.20 8.33
N THR A 180 -7.47 10.02 8.96
CA THR A 180 -6.74 9.82 10.23
C THR A 180 -5.22 9.71 9.99
N PHE A 181 -4.79 9.40 8.75
CA PHE A 181 -3.39 9.23 8.39
C PHE A 181 -2.71 10.52 7.92
N GLU A 182 -3.45 11.61 7.66
CA GLU A 182 -2.87 12.92 7.36
C GLU A 182 -1.99 13.43 8.51
N ASP A 183 -2.32 13.06 9.75
CA ASP A 183 -1.57 13.42 10.96
C ASP A 183 -0.50 12.38 11.35
N PHE A 184 -0.18 11.41 10.46
CA PHE A 184 0.84 10.40 10.78
C PHE A 184 2.21 11.06 10.92
N PRO A 185 2.82 11.01 12.12
CA PRO A 185 4.11 11.62 12.35
C PRO A 185 5.18 10.99 11.45
N THR A 186 6.03 11.81 10.85
CA THR A 186 7.22 11.31 10.17
C THR A 186 8.09 10.61 11.21
N LEU A 187 8.30 9.31 11.07
CA LEU A 187 9.15 8.56 11.97
C LEU A 187 10.58 9.04 11.82
N LEU A 188 11.14 9.57 12.91
CA LEU A 188 12.54 9.97 12.97
C LEU A 188 13.38 8.72 13.19
N TYR A 189 14.02 8.23 12.15
CA TYR A 189 15.05 7.20 12.24
C TYR A 189 16.17 7.49 11.25
N ASP A 190 17.40 7.19 11.64
CA ASP A 190 18.59 7.32 10.78
C ASP A 190 18.67 6.12 9.83
N GLY A 191 17.67 5.96 8.96
CA GLY A 191 17.65 4.96 7.92
C GLY A 191 18.39 5.38 6.66
N PRO A 192 18.62 4.46 5.70
CA PRO A 192 19.32 4.76 4.44
C PRO A 192 18.63 5.82 3.58
N PHE A 193 17.38 6.16 3.88
CA PHE A 193 16.57 7.19 3.22
C PHE A 193 16.27 8.38 4.12
N SER A 194 17.02 8.57 5.24
CA SER A 194 16.86 9.74 6.07
C SER A 194 17.22 11.02 5.29
N ASP A 195 16.58 12.14 5.62
CA ASP A 195 16.85 13.44 4.99
C ASP A 195 18.34 13.85 5.07
N GLN A 196 19.08 13.32 6.06
CA GLN A 196 20.51 13.51 6.18
C GLN A 196 21.30 12.87 5.05
N MET A 197 20.85 11.72 4.53
CA MET A 197 21.48 11.09 3.35
C MET A 197 21.12 11.82 2.05
N LEU A 198 19.90 12.29 1.91
CA LEU A 198 19.45 13.07 0.76
C LEU A 198 20.16 14.43 0.67
N ASN A 199 20.54 15.01 1.82
CA ASN A 199 21.26 16.29 1.90
C ASN A 199 22.79 16.13 1.87
N LYS A 200 23.33 14.93 1.94
CA LYS A 200 24.77 14.68 1.82
C LYS A 200 25.18 14.86 0.38
N LYS A 201 25.64 16.08 0.03
CA LYS A 201 26.32 16.32 -1.25
C LYS A 201 27.46 15.32 -1.37
N SER A 202 27.46 14.53 -2.44
CA SER A 202 28.54 13.57 -2.65
C SER A 202 29.90 14.30 -2.63
N ALA A 203 30.91 13.71 -2.01
CA ALA A 203 32.27 14.29 -1.96
C ALA A 203 32.79 14.61 -3.37
N LEU A 204 32.35 13.89 -4.40
CA LEU A 204 32.65 14.15 -5.81
C LEU A 204 32.06 15.48 -6.31
N VAL A 205 30.85 15.86 -5.86
CA VAL A 205 30.26 17.15 -6.24
C VAL A 205 30.96 18.29 -5.54
N GLN A 206 31.41 18.13 -4.30
CA GLN A 206 32.22 19.15 -3.62
C GLN A 206 33.60 19.32 -4.27
N LEU A 207 34.26 18.25 -4.70
CA LEU A 207 35.52 18.32 -5.42
C LEU A 207 35.38 19.00 -6.80
N SER A 208 34.28 18.76 -7.52
CA SER A 208 34.04 19.38 -8.81
C SER A 208 33.77 20.90 -8.69
N LEU A 209 33.13 21.34 -7.59
CA LEU A 209 32.87 22.76 -7.33
C LEU A 209 34.17 23.53 -6.95
N ILE A 210 35.15 22.88 -6.34
CA ILE A 210 36.45 23.48 -6.00
C ILE A 210 37.28 23.73 -7.28
N HIS A 211 37.17 22.84 -8.27
CA HIS A 211 37.89 23.02 -9.54
C HIS A 211 37.31 24.10 -10.46
N ILE A 212 36.05 24.52 -10.26
CA ILE A 212 35.41 25.58 -11.08
C ILE A 212 35.72 26.97 -10.55
N SER A 213 36.21 27.11 -9.33
CA SER A 213 36.44 28.41 -8.68
C SER A 213 37.89 28.93 -8.70
N GLU A 214 38.82 28.24 -9.38
CA GLU A 214 40.18 28.75 -9.50
C GLU A 214 40.29 29.72 -10.69
N PRO A 215 40.42 31.06 -10.48
CA PRO A 215 40.64 31.98 -11.57
C PRO A 215 42.07 31.80 -12.08
N THR A 216 42.21 31.50 -13.33
CA THR A 216 43.47 31.52 -14.07
C THR A 216 44.11 32.87 -13.92
N ARG A 217 45.06 33.05 -13.01
CA ARG A 217 45.93 34.19 -12.93
C ARG A 217 46.88 34.14 -14.14
N ARG A 218 46.58 34.92 -15.17
CA ARG A 218 47.54 35.24 -16.21
C ARG A 218 48.68 36.07 -15.59
N VAL A 219 49.87 35.51 -15.61
CA VAL A 219 51.11 36.25 -15.40
C VAL A 219 51.42 36.96 -16.71
N VAL A 220 51.49 38.29 -16.67
CA VAL A 220 52.04 39.14 -17.71
C VAL A 220 53.50 39.38 -17.36
#